data_e9c7b8c06d8c4edda977aa8b65832826
#
_entry.id   e9c7b8c06d8c4edda977aa8b65832826
#
_cell.length_a   1.000
_cell.length_b   1.000
_cell.length_c   1.000
_cell.angle_alpha   90.00
_cell.angle_beta   90.00
_cell.angle_gamma   90.00
#
_symmetry.space_group_name_H-M   'P 1'
#
loop_
_entity.id
_entity.type
_entity.pdbx_description
1 polymer ?
#
loop_
_entity_poly.entity_id
_entity_poly.type
_entity_poly.pdbx_seq_one_letter_code
_entity_poly.pdbx_strand_id
1 'polypeptide(L)'
;EVCLIADEIQSGFGRSGEFFAHQHSKIKPDLITMAKGMGNGFPVAGIMVKQQYQAVQGELGTTFGGNFLACRAALAVIDIIENENLIAHAKRLEQVFRQAVSESSLPATIKGAGLMIGLDFKAPTAELRKKLLFEDHLFVGSSSNPNVVRILPALTIDEEAIIHLVSCIKKHYA
;
A
#
# COMPACT_ATOMS: atom_id res chain seq x y z
N GLU A 1 28.56 12.53 4.66
CA GLU A 1 27.61 11.55 4.10
C GLU A 1 26.20 11.95 4.48
N VAL A 2 25.23 11.71 3.59
CA VAL A 2 23.79 11.98 3.85
C VAL A 2 23.13 10.67 4.24
N CYS A 3 22.43 10.66 5.39
CA CYS A 3 21.64 9.51 5.82
C CYS A 3 20.35 9.39 4.97
N LEU A 4 20.13 8.24 4.35
CA LEU A 4 18.94 7.95 3.54
C LEU A 4 17.94 7.15 4.36
N ILE A 5 16.76 7.72 4.59
CA ILE A 5 15.65 7.07 5.29
C ILE A 5 14.57 6.70 4.28
N ALA A 6 14.21 5.41 4.19
CA ALA A 6 13.05 4.94 3.46
C ALA A 6 11.85 4.85 4.41
N ASP A 7 10.85 5.68 4.17
CA ASP A 7 9.57 5.58 4.89
C ASP A 7 8.68 4.53 4.22
N GLU A 8 8.71 3.31 4.75
CA GLU A 8 7.94 2.17 4.27
C GLU A 8 6.68 1.90 5.11
N ILE A 9 6.25 2.88 5.91
CA ILE A 9 5.08 2.75 6.79
C ILE A 9 3.81 2.36 6.01
N GLN A 10 3.65 2.88 4.79
CA GLN A 10 2.49 2.56 3.94
C GLN A 10 2.83 1.63 2.77
N SER A 11 4.05 1.69 2.26
CA SER A 11 4.48 1.01 1.03
C SER A 11 5.08 -0.36 1.26
N GLY A 12 5.52 -0.67 2.47
CA GLY A 12 6.11 -1.95 2.83
C GLY A 12 5.10 -3.10 2.97
N PHE A 13 5.61 -4.25 3.35
CA PHE A 13 4.85 -5.49 3.57
C PHE A 13 4.06 -5.93 2.35
N GLY A 14 4.70 -5.95 1.18
CA GLY A 14 4.12 -6.47 -0.06
C GLY A 14 3.21 -5.49 -0.82
N ARG A 15 2.85 -4.35 -0.21
CA ARG A 15 1.87 -3.40 -0.73
C ARG A 15 2.16 -2.93 -2.16
N SER A 16 3.42 -2.65 -2.47
CA SER A 16 3.86 -2.17 -3.78
C SER A 16 4.25 -3.27 -4.76
N GLY A 17 4.06 -4.56 -4.40
CA GLY A 17 4.52 -5.69 -5.20
C GLY A 17 5.98 -6.11 -4.92
N GLU A 18 6.68 -5.43 -4.04
CA GLU A 18 7.92 -5.84 -3.40
C GLU A 18 7.70 -5.86 -1.88
N PHE A 19 8.56 -6.55 -1.11
CA PHE A 19 8.42 -6.54 0.35
C PHE A 19 8.55 -5.12 0.89
N PHE A 20 9.55 -4.37 0.38
CA PHE A 20 9.71 -2.94 0.59
C PHE A 20 9.75 -2.20 -0.75
N ALA A 21 9.08 -1.05 -0.86
CA ALA A 21 8.97 -0.30 -2.10
C ALA A 21 10.34 0.21 -2.61
N HIS A 22 11.31 0.52 -1.74
CA HIS A 22 12.65 0.94 -2.16
C HIS A 22 13.36 -0.12 -3.02
N GLN A 23 12.94 -1.39 -2.96
CA GLN A 23 13.51 -2.47 -3.76
C GLN A 23 13.28 -2.28 -5.27
N HIS A 24 12.19 -1.58 -5.67
CA HIS A 24 11.96 -1.22 -7.07
C HIS A 24 13.09 -0.37 -7.67
N SER A 25 13.69 0.50 -6.86
CA SER A 25 14.76 1.40 -7.29
C SER A 25 16.16 0.84 -7.02
N LYS A 26 16.27 -0.35 -6.41
CA LYS A 26 17.53 -1.00 -6.01
C LYS A 26 18.41 -0.12 -5.11
N ILE A 27 17.83 0.88 -4.43
CA ILE A 27 18.53 1.71 -3.45
C ILE A 27 18.73 0.93 -2.14
N LYS A 28 19.73 1.33 -1.38
CA LYS A 28 20.03 0.73 -0.06
C LYS A 28 19.92 1.81 1.00
N PRO A 29 18.72 2.03 1.57
CA PRO A 29 18.54 3.04 2.62
C PRO A 29 19.38 2.72 3.86
N ASP A 30 19.65 3.73 4.66
CA ASP A 30 20.33 3.59 5.94
C ASP A 30 19.37 3.21 7.05
N LEU A 31 18.14 3.74 6.97
CA LEU A 31 17.05 3.41 7.87
C LEU A 31 15.79 3.08 7.05
N ILE A 32 14.97 2.16 7.59
CA ILE A 32 13.67 1.83 7.04
C ILE A 32 12.65 1.92 8.17
N THR A 33 11.65 2.81 8.05
CA THR A 33 10.55 2.90 9.00
C THR A 33 9.40 1.99 8.58
N MET A 34 8.80 1.28 9.54
CA MET A 34 7.78 0.27 9.30
C MET A 34 6.64 0.40 10.30
N ALA A 35 5.39 0.30 9.82
CA ALA A 35 4.18 0.24 10.66
C ALA A 35 3.00 -0.29 9.83
N LYS A 36 1.78 0.11 10.15
CA LYS A 36 0.52 -0.20 9.41
C LYS A 36 0.41 -1.67 9.01
N GLY A 37 0.77 -2.01 7.76
CA GLY A 37 0.73 -3.37 7.24
C GLY A 37 1.53 -4.38 8.07
N MET A 38 2.57 -3.94 8.78
CA MET A 38 3.37 -4.76 9.68
C MET A 38 2.54 -5.52 10.71
N GLY A 39 1.49 -4.90 11.25
CA GLY A 39 0.63 -5.50 12.26
C GLY A 39 -0.78 -5.86 11.77
N ASN A 40 -1.12 -5.50 10.53
CA ASN A 40 -2.45 -5.71 9.94
C ASN A 40 -3.61 -5.31 10.87
N GLY A 41 -3.50 -4.11 11.48
CA GLY A 41 -4.47 -3.57 12.44
C GLY A 41 -4.04 -3.67 13.91
N PHE A 42 -3.09 -4.54 14.26
CA PHE A 42 -2.48 -4.51 15.59
C PHE A 42 -1.46 -3.36 15.68
N PRO A 43 -1.46 -2.56 16.78
CA PRO A 43 -0.54 -1.45 16.94
C PRO A 43 0.90 -1.92 17.10
N VAL A 44 1.67 -1.85 16.03
CA VAL A 44 3.09 -2.18 16.01
C VAL A 44 3.82 -1.32 14.98
N ALA A 45 5.02 -0.91 15.32
CA ALA A 45 5.93 -0.21 14.43
C ALA A 45 7.37 -0.67 14.70
N GLY A 46 8.23 -0.45 13.74
CA GLY A 46 9.65 -0.79 13.85
C GLY A 46 10.51 0.09 12.96
N ILE A 47 11.79 0.07 13.22
CA ILE A 47 12.82 0.70 12.40
C ILE A 47 13.93 -0.34 12.17
N MET A 48 14.30 -0.55 10.92
CA MET A 48 15.54 -1.24 10.57
C MET A 48 16.63 -0.20 10.39
N VAL A 49 17.77 -0.44 10.99
CA VAL A 49 18.88 0.52 11.06
C VAL A 49 20.18 -0.17 10.64
N LYS A 50 20.97 0.45 9.76
CA LYS A 50 22.31 -0.05 9.45
C LYS A 50 23.20 -0.06 10.69
N GLN A 51 24.09 -1.02 10.78
CA GLN A 51 24.97 -1.25 11.93
C GLN A 51 25.82 -0.04 12.33
N GLN A 52 26.11 0.86 11.42
CA GLN A 52 26.86 2.09 11.70
C GLN A 52 26.12 3.10 12.59
N TYR A 53 24.80 2.98 12.67
CA TYR A 53 23.96 3.80 13.55
C TYR A 53 23.57 2.96 14.77
N GLN A 54 24.16 3.25 15.90
CA GLN A 54 23.91 2.53 17.15
C GLN A 54 23.17 3.42 18.12
N ALA A 55 22.05 2.90 18.64
CA ALA A 55 21.35 3.60 19.73
C ALA A 55 22.18 3.57 21.01
N VAL A 56 22.24 4.68 21.70
CA VAL A 56 22.84 4.80 23.02
C VAL A 56 21.77 4.63 24.08
N GLN A 57 22.10 4.00 25.20
CA GLN A 57 21.17 3.79 26.30
C GLN A 57 20.57 5.13 26.76
N GLY A 58 19.23 5.20 26.79
CA GLY A 58 18.50 6.39 27.22
C GLY A 58 18.08 7.35 26.10
N GLU A 59 18.55 7.16 24.85
CA GLU A 59 18.10 7.99 23.71
C GLU A 59 16.70 7.64 23.23
N LEU A 60 16.34 6.36 23.28
CA LEU A 60 15.05 5.86 22.83
C LEU A 60 14.37 5.08 23.97
N GLY A 61 13.08 5.29 24.14
CA GLY A 61 12.31 4.57 25.13
C GLY A 61 10.83 4.48 24.76
N THR A 62 10.24 3.34 25.07
CA THR A 62 8.81 3.11 24.91
C THR A 62 8.35 2.08 25.94
N THR A 63 7.24 2.36 26.61
CA THR A 63 6.70 1.46 27.64
C THR A 63 6.19 0.14 27.05
N PHE A 64 5.55 0.18 25.89
CA PHE A 64 4.91 -0.98 25.27
C PHE A 64 5.58 -1.45 23.99
N GLY A 65 6.67 -0.80 23.54
CA GLY A 65 7.38 -1.17 22.33
C GLY A 65 7.97 -2.57 22.43
N GLY A 66 7.85 -3.36 21.37
CA GLY A 66 8.38 -4.71 21.30
C GLY A 66 7.67 -5.71 22.22
N ASN A 67 6.43 -5.43 22.66
CA ASN A 67 5.68 -6.40 23.46
C ASN A 67 5.39 -7.68 22.65
N PHE A 68 5.25 -8.80 23.37
CA PHE A 68 5.13 -10.12 22.74
C PHE A 68 3.94 -10.28 21.80
N LEU A 69 2.80 -9.64 22.09
CA LEU A 69 1.61 -9.70 21.24
C LEU A 69 1.85 -8.95 19.93
N ALA A 70 2.44 -7.76 19.99
CA ALA A 70 2.79 -6.96 18.82
C ALA A 70 3.80 -7.70 17.92
N CYS A 71 4.86 -8.28 18.52
CA CYS A 71 5.84 -9.05 17.78
C CYS A 71 5.20 -10.30 17.15
N ARG A 72 4.32 -10.99 17.88
CA ARG A 72 3.62 -12.18 17.34
C ARG A 72 2.67 -11.81 16.20
N ALA A 73 1.96 -10.68 16.30
CA ALA A 73 1.13 -10.19 15.21
C ALA A 73 1.95 -9.88 13.96
N ALA A 74 3.09 -9.20 14.11
CA ALA A 74 3.98 -8.90 12.98
C ALA A 74 4.55 -10.17 12.33
N LEU A 75 4.96 -11.16 13.13
CA LEU A 75 5.42 -12.45 12.62
C LEU A 75 4.31 -13.17 11.83
N ALA A 76 3.08 -13.22 12.37
CA ALA A 76 1.96 -13.84 11.68
C ALA A 76 1.66 -13.16 10.32
N VAL A 77 1.80 -11.85 10.23
CA VAL A 77 1.66 -11.13 8.96
C VAL A 77 2.73 -11.55 7.95
N ILE A 78 3.98 -11.66 8.38
CA ILE A 78 5.09 -12.08 7.52
C ILE A 78 4.84 -13.52 7.05
N ASP A 79 4.50 -14.43 7.97
CA ASP A 79 4.20 -15.83 7.65
C ASP A 79 3.09 -15.95 6.59
N ILE A 80 2.02 -15.14 6.70
CA ILE A 80 0.91 -15.12 5.74
C ILE A 80 1.38 -14.58 4.38
N ILE A 81 2.11 -13.47 4.37
CA ILE A 81 2.63 -12.88 3.12
C ILE A 81 3.49 -13.90 2.36
N GLU A 82 4.33 -14.65 3.06
CA GLU A 82 5.20 -15.67 2.47
C GLU A 82 4.42 -16.91 2.02
N ASN A 83 3.64 -17.51 2.93
CA ASN A 83 2.93 -18.76 2.68
C ASN A 83 1.87 -18.63 1.58
N GLU A 84 1.18 -17.51 1.50
CA GLU A 84 0.16 -17.23 0.48
C GLU A 84 0.73 -16.50 -0.75
N ASN A 85 2.06 -16.27 -0.79
CA ASN A 85 2.76 -15.64 -1.90
C ASN A 85 2.15 -14.29 -2.32
N LEU A 86 1.76 -13.48 -1.33
CA LEU A 86 0.98 -12.25 -1.53
C LEU A 86 1.73 -11.16 -2.30
N ILE A 87 3.07 -11.16 -2.30
CA ILE A 87 3.88 -10.24 -3.11
C ILE A 87 3.67 -10.51 -4.60
N ALA A 88 3.76 -11.77 -5.03
CA ALA A 88 3.50 -12.15 -6.42
C ALA A 88 2.04 -11.93 -6.80
N HIS A 89 1.11 -12.19 -5.86
CA HIS A 89 -0.30 -11.89 -6.04
C HIS A 89 -0.55 -10.39 -6.29
N ALA A 90 0.05 -9.50 -5.50
CA ALA A 90 -0.05 -8.05 -5.69
C ALA A 90 0.49 -7.60 -7.06
N LYS A 91 1.63 -8.17 -7.50
CA LYS A 91 2.17 -7.92 -8.85
C LYS A 91 1.22 -8.36 -9.96
N ARG A 92 0.63 -9.53 -9.83
CA ARG A 92 -0.34 -10.06 -10.79
C ARG A 92 -1.59 -9.17 -10.85
N LEU A 93 -2.14 -8.80 -9.72
CA LEU A 93 -3.33 -7.95 -9.65
C LEU A 93 -3.09 -6.53 -10.16
N GLU A 94 -1.88 -6.00 -10.04
CA GLU A 94 -1.50 -4.76 -10.71
C GLU A 94 -1.70 -4.86 -12.23
N GLN A 95 -1.28 -5.98 -12.84
CA GLN A 95 -1.44 -6.18 -14.29
C GLN A 95 -2.91 -6.29 -14.68
N VAL A 96 -3.70 -7.02 -13.91
CA VAL A 96 -5.17 -7.09 -14.09
C VAL A 96 -5.79 -5.70 -14.05
N PHE A 97 -5.41 -4.89 -13.05
CA PHE A 97 -5.91 -3.53 -12.90
C PHE A 97 -5.54 -2.65 -14.10
N ARG A 98 -4.27 -2.70 -14.53
CA ARG A 98 -3.79 -1.95 -15.70
C ARG A 98 -4.53 -2.34 -16.97
N GLN A 99 -4.75 -3.62 -17.18
CA GLN A 99 -5.50 -4.14 -18.31
C GLN A 99 -6.96 -3.66 -18.27
N ALA A 100 -7.66 -3.83 -17.14
CA ALA A 100 -9.06 -3.42 -16.98
C ALA A 100 -9.25 -1.91 -17.24
N VAL A 101 -8.34 -1.07 -16.73
CA VAL A 101 -8.38 0.38 -16.98
C VAL A 101 -8.15 0.69 -18.46
N SER A 102 -7.19 0.03 -19.11
CA SER A 102 -6.92 0.21 -20.54
C SER A 102 -8.13 -0.15 -21.40
N GLU A 103 -8.78 -1.28 -21.12
CA GLU A 103 -9.97 -1.76 -21.85
C GLU A 103 -11.19 -0.89 -21.57
N SER A 104 -11.26 -0.26 -20.40
CA SER A 104 -12.38 0.60 -20.03
C SER A 104 -12.46 1.91 -20.81
N SER A 105 -11.36 2.34 -21.42
CA SER A 105 -11.21 3.67 -22.07
C SER A 105 -11.39 4.84 -21.08
N LEU A 106 -11.16 4.64 -19.78
CA LEU A 106 -11.18 5.70 -18.79
C LEU A 106 -10.06 6.72 -19.06
N PRO A 107 -10.36 8.04 -19.05
CA PRO A 107 -9.34 9.08 -19.28
C PRO A 107 -8.53 9.33 -18.01
N ALA A 108 -7.92 8.28 -17.46
CA ALA A 108 -7.14 8.31 -16.25
C ALA A 108 -5.74 7.77 -16.47
N THR A 109 -4.76 8.35 -15.79
CA THR A 109 -3.39 7.84 -15.73
C THR A 109 -3.19 7.02 -14.48
N ILE A 110 -2.68 5.79 -14.63
CA ILE A 110 -2.36 4.92 -13.49
C ILE A 110 -1.01 5.33 -12.90
N LYS A 111 -0.98 5.58 -11.60
CA LYS A 111 0.22 5.85 -10.79
C LYS A 111 0.37 4.78 -9.73
N GLY A 112 1.61 4.53 -9.29
CA GLY A 112 1.91 3.56 -8.25
C GLY A 112 2.32 2.18 -8.78
N ALA A 113 2.43 1.22 -7.86
CA ALA A 113 2.85 -0.15 -8.12
C ALA A 113 2.13 -1.13 -7.18
N GLY A 114 2.04 -2.38 -7.59
CA GLY A 114 1.33 -3.43 -6.84
C GLY A 114 -0.13 -3.05 -6.57
N LEU A 115 -0.51 -3.12 -5.32
CA LEU A 115 -1.83 -2.70 -4.83
C LEU A 115 -1.80 -1.34 -4.10
N MET A 116 -0.85 -0.49 -4.44
CA MET A 116 -0.77 0.91 -4.04
C MET A 116 -0.96 1.79 -5.28
N ILE A 117 -2.22 1.97 -5.69
CA ILE A 117 -2.58 2.52 -6.99
C ILE A 117 -3.31 3.84 -6.82
N GLY A 118 -3.02 4.78 -7.70
CA GLY A 118 -3.77 6.01 -7.93
C GLY A 118 -4.26 6.09 -9.37
N LEU A 119 -5.55 6.36 -9.55
CA LEU A 119 -6.11 6.78 -10.83
C LEU A 119 -6.19 8.30 -10.86
N ASP A 120 -5.34 8.92 -11.67
CA ASP A 120 -5.26 10.37 -11.84
C ASP A 120 -6.11 10.81 -13.04
N PHE A 121 -7.21 11.46 -12.75
CA PHE A 121 -8.14 12.02 -13.72
C PHE A 121 -7.80 13.49 -14.01
N LYS A 122 -8.38 14.07 -15.07
CA LYS A 122 -8.20 15.48 -15.40
C LYS A 122 -9.10 16.44 -14.59
N ALA A 123 -9.98 15.89 -13.75
CA ALA A 123 -10.97 16.63 -12.97
C ALA A 123 -11.07 16.09 -11.54
N PRO A 124 -11.58 16.90 -10.58
CA PRO A 124 -11.76 16.45 -9.20
C PRO A 124 -12.67 15.25 -9.08
N THR A 125 -12.28 14.29 -8.23
CA THR A 125 -12.93 12.97 -8.10
C THR A 125 -13.86 12.85 -6.89
N ALA A 126 -14.17 13.94 -6.19
CA ALA A 126 -14.97 13.92 -4.97
C ALA A 126 -16.37 13.32 -5.20
N GLU A 127 -17.05 13.74 -6.27
CA GLU A 127 -18.39 13.24 -6.59
C GLU A 127 -18.35 11.79 -7.08
N LEU A 128 -17.34 11.42 -7.87
CA LEU A 128 -17.12 10.01 -8.24
C LEU A 128 -16.97 9.12 -7.00
N ARG A 129 -16.14 9.54 -6.03
CA ARG A 129 -15.94 8.77 -4.79
C ARG A 129 -17.21 8.66 -3.95
N LYS A 130 -18.07 9.69 -3.93
CA LYS A 130 -19.38 9.62 -3.27
C LYS A 130 -20.30 8.61 -3.93
N LYS A 131 -20.38 8.63 -5.26
CA LYS A 131 -21.20 7.66 -6.01
C LYS A 131 -20.72 6.23 -5.79
N LEU A 132 -19.41 5.97 -5.90
CA LEU A 132 -18.84 4.66 -5.61
C LEU A 132 -19.18 4.19 -4.20
N LEU A 133 -19.15 5.07 -3.20
CA LEU A 133 -19.46 4.71 -1.81
C LEU A 133 -20.95 4.44 -1.60
N PHE A 134 -21.82 5.33 -2.04
CA PHE A 134 -23.23 5.30 -1.67
C PHE A 134 -24.10 4.51 -2.63
N GLU A 135 -23.72 4.38 -3.90
CA GLU A 135 -24.49 3.65 -4.91
C GLU A 135 -23.94 2.24 -5.17
N ASP A 136 -22.60 2.07 -5.16
CA ASP A 136 -21.97 0.79 -5.46
C ASP A 136 -21.32 0.13 -4.21
N HIS A 137 -21.37 0.78 -3.03
CA HIS A 137 -20.80 0.31 -1.76
C HIS A 137 -19.28 0.06 -1.82
N LEU A 138 -18.58 0.81 -2.67
CA LEU A 138 -17.15 0.73 -2.88
C LEU A 138 -16.43 1.91 -2.20
N PHE A 139 -15.68 1.62 -1.13
CA PHE A 139 -14.87 2.61 -0.44
C PHE A 139 -13.51 2.77 -1.11
N VAL A 140 -13.24 3.94 -1.67
CA VAL A 140 -11.95 4.33 -2.24
C VAL A 140 -11.40 5.58 -1.57
N GLY A 141 -10.08 5.72 -1.51
CA GLY A 141 -9.42 6.81 -0.82
C GLY A 141 -9.29 8.09 -1.65
N SER A 142 -8.86 9.15 -0.97
CA SER A 142 -8.42 10.42 -1.57
C SER A 142 -6.90 10.55 -1.49
N SER A 143 -6.37 11.52 -2.23
CA SER A 143 -4.98 11.96 -2.22
C SER A 143 -4.94 13.47 -1.93
N SER A 144 -3.74 14.02 -1.71
CA SER A 144 -3.50 15.47 -1.70
C SER A 144 -3.82 16.11 -3.05
N ASN A 145 -3.70 15.38 -4.15
CA ASN A 145 -4.22 15.80 -5.45
C ASN A 145 -5.71 15.42 -5.54
N PRO A 146 -6.64 16.39 -5.64
CA PRO A 146 -8.09 16.13 -5.67
C PRO A 146 -8.54 15.32 -6.90
N ASN A 147 -7.71 15.25 -7.94
CA ASN A 147 -8.02 14.52 -9.17
C ASN A 147 -7.70 13.01 -9.05
N VAL A 148 -7.10 12.56 -7.94
CA VAL A 148 -6.68 11.18 -7.78
C VAL A 148 -7.65 10.40 -6.92
N VAL A 149 -8.15 9.28 -7.46
CA VAL A 149 -8.77 8.21 -6.69
C VAL A 149 -7.67 7.27 -6.22
N ARG A 150 -7.52 7.11 -4.90
CA ARG A 150 -6.53 6.22 -4.31
C ARG A 150 -7.16 4.87 -3.99
N ILE A 151 -6.52 3.80 -4.45
CA ILE A 151 -6.99 2.41 -4.35
C ILE A 151 -5.94 1.61 -3.58
N LEU A 152 -6.34 1.14 -2.40
CA LEU A 152 -5.49 0.40 -1.45
C LEU A 152 -6.28 -0.79 -0.88
N PRO A 153 -6.60 -1.80 -1.70
CA PRO A 153 -7.38 -2.95 -1.24
C PRO A 153 -6.55 -3.85 -0.32
N ALA A 154 -7.18 -4.85 0.30
CA ALA A 154 -6.46 -5.91 1.00
C ALA A 154 -5.49 -6.62 0.03
N LEU A 155 -4.36 -7.15 0.54
CA LEU A 155 -3.44 -7.92 -0.30
C LEU A 155 -4.06 -9.22 -0.82
N THR A 156 -5.08 -9.72 -0.13
CA THR A 156 -5.83 -10.94 -0.44
C THR A 156 -7.05 -10.70 -1.34
N ILE A 157 -7.23 -9.48 -1.86
CA ILE A 157 -8.36 -9.18 -2.76
C ILE A 157 -8.31 -10.07 -4.00
N ASP A 158 -9.47 -10.43 -4.53
CA ASP A 158 -9.57 -11.18 -5.77
C ASP A 158 -9.58 -10.28 -7.02
N GLU A 159 -9.45 -10.91 -8.16
CA GLU A 159 -9.43 -10.27 -9.47
C GLU A 159 -10.81 -9.69 -9.83
N GLU A 160 -11.87 -10.39 -9.45
CA GLU A 160 -13.25 -9.98 -9.74
C GLU A 160 -13.59 -8.65 -9.10
N ALA A 161 -13.16 -8.42 -7.85
CA ALA A 161 -13.36 -7.15 -7.16
C ALA A 161 -12.62 -5.98 -7.85
N ILE A 162 -11.46 -6.23 -8.45
CA ILE A 162 -10.72 -5.22 -9.21
C ILE A 162 -11.46 -4.87 -10.50
N ILE A 163 -11.93 -5.87 -11.25
CA ILE A 163 -12.69 -5.68 -12.48
C ILE A 163 -14.01 -4.95 -12.17
N HIS A 164 -14.69 -5.35 -11.10
CA HIS A 164 -15.92 -4.71 -10.64
C HIS A 164 -15.70 -3.23 -10.30
N LEU A 165 -14.64 -2.90 -9.54
CA LEU A 165 -14.29 -1.51 -9.23
C LEU A 165 -14.10 -0.67 -10.51
N VAL A 166 -13.33 -1.17 -11.49
CA VAL A 166 -13.11 -0.44 -12.75
C VAL A 166 -14.39 -0.23 -13.52
N SER A 167 -15.29 -1.23 -13.54
CA SER A 167 -16.59 -1.12 -14.20
C SER A 167 -17.50 -0.07 -13.54
N CYS A 168 -17.53 0.00 -12.21
CA CYS A 168 -18.25 1.02 -11.45
C CYS A 168 -17.70 2.42 -11.68
N ILE A 169 -16.37 2.57 -11.70
CA ILE A 169 -15.73 3.85 -12.05
C ILE A 169 -16.15 4.29 -13.45
N LYS A 170 -16.13 3.39 -14.44
CA LYS A 170 -16.55 3.68 -15.80
C LYS A 170 -18.02 4.13 -15.86
N LYS A 171 -18.93 3.43 -15.17
CA LYS A 171 -20.36 3.74 -15.08
C LYS A 171 -20.61 5.18 -14.62
N HIS A 172 -19.83 5.68 -13.66
CA HIS A 172 -20.04 7.01 -13.06
C HIS A 172 -19.21 8.12 -13.69
N TYR A 173 -18.24 7.79 -14.51
CA TYR A 173 -17.36 8.77 -15.18
C TYR A 173 -17.85 9.11 -16.60
N ALA A 174 -18.77 8.35 -17.14
CA ALA A 174 -19.34 8.54 -18.48
C ALA A 174 -20.19 9.81 -18.61
#